data_a5f1ec5e223726b51b8963df2f0fbdbd
#
_entry.id   a5f1ec5e223726b51b8963df2f0fbdbd
#
_cell.length_a   1.000
_cell.length_b   1.000
_cell.length_c   1.000
_cell.angle_alpha   90.00
_cell.angle_beta   90.00
_cell.angle_gamma   90.00
#
_symmetry.space_group_name_H-M   'P 1'
#
loop_
_entity.id
_entity.type
_entity.pdbx_description
1 polymer ?
#
loop_
_entity_poly.entity_id
_entity_poly.type
_entity_poly.pdbx_seq_one_letter_code
_entity_poly.pdbx_strand_id
1 'polypeptide(L)'
;MSRTGLGCWADVSDRSASMILPKVRDSRFVTIRRGGTLTDSDHRLLALWAAACAEHVLDLFESAQPQDPRPRQAIEHARAWVRGEVKMMQARTAGGHAMGAARDLRGAARHAAYAAGQAGAVAHVAVHELGAAAYAIKAARAAAPEGERDDAGRRECRWQRDQLPEAIRELVLDDQRSRNDICWSVFDC
;
A
#
# COMPACT_ATOMS: atom_id res chain seq x y z
N MET A 1 46.77 -24.61 -13.87
CA MET A 1 45.57 -25.32 -13.37
C MET A 1 45.07 -24.54 -12.18
N SER A 2 44.13 -23.61 -12.39
CA SER A 2 43.49 -22.89 -11.30
C SER A 2 42.04 -22.65 -11.70
N ARG A 3 41.12 -23.30 -10.98
CA ARG A 3 39.68 -23.16 -11.17
C ARG A 3 39.21 -21.98 -10.30
N THR A 4 38.80 -20.91 -10.96
CA THR A 4 38.07 -19.82 -10.33
C THR A 4 36.62 -20.22 -10.12
N GLY A 5 36.22 -20.33 -8.84
CA GLY A 5 34.86 -20.61 -8.43
C GLY A 5 33.92 -19.44 -8.75
N LEU A 6 32.95 -19.70 -9.60
CA LEU A 6 31.80 -18.83 -9.80
C LEU A 6 30.90 -18.96 -8.56
N GLY A 7 30.87 -17.94 -7.73
CA GLY A 7 29.91 -17.79 -6.66
C GLY A 7 28.50 -17.66 -7.23
N CYS A 8 27.70 -18.70 -7.04
CA CYS A 8 26.28 -18.72 -7.34
C CYS A 8 25.56 -17.86 -6.30
N TRP A 9 25.24 -16.62 -6.65
CA TRP A 9 24.27 -15.82 -5.89
C TRP A 9 22.89 -16.38 -6.24
N ALA A 10 22.42 -17.29 -5.39
CA ALA A 10 21.05 -17.75 -5.44
C ALA A 10 20.16 -16.53 -5.19
N ASP A 11 19.52 -16.07 -6.26
CA ASP A 11 18.37 -15.17 -6.22
C ASP A 11 17.27 -15.88 -5.40
N VAL A 12 17.14 -15.48 -4.13
CA VAL A 12 16.01 -15.87 -3.30
C VAL A 12 14.81 -15.15 -3.91
N SER A 13 14.23 -15.82 -4.89
CA SER A 13 12.99 -15.38 -5.51
C SER A 13 11.97 -15.12 -4.42
N ASP A 14 11.59 -13.86 -4.28
CA ASP A 14 10.43 -13.37 -3.51
C ASP A 14 9.15 -14.02 -4.06
N ARG A 15 8.96 -15.32 -3.79
CA ARG A 15 7.76 -16.10 -4.09
C ARG A 15 6.71 -15.98 -2.99
N SER A 16 6.90 -15.08 -2.08
CA SER A 16 5.90 -14.69 -1.11
C SER A 16 5.39 -13.31 -1.48
N ALA A 17 4.51 -13.24 -2.48
CA ALA A 17 3.44 -12.27 -2.43
C ALA A 17 2.58 -12.66 -1.20
N SER A 18 3.18 -12.51 -0.02
CA SER A 18 2.54 -12.69 1.27
C SER A 18 1.28 -11.85 1.23
N MET A 19 0.13 -12.51 1.31
CA MET A 19 -1.13 -11.78 1.40
C MET A 19 -1.05 -10.94 2.67
N ILE A 20 -0.87 -9.61 2.50
CA ILE A 20 -0.94 -8.63 3.58
C ILE A 20 -2.36 -8.51 4.16
N LEU A 21 -3.26 -9.36 3.71
CA LEU A 21 -4.61 -9.49 4.21
C LEU A 21 -4.66 -10.55 5.31
N PRO A 22 -5.35 -10.28 6.43
CA PRO A 22 -5.49 -11.23 7.52
C PRO A 22 -6.32 -12.44 7.07
N LYS A 23 -5.99 -13.63 7.60
CA LYS A 23 -6.76 -14.86 7.35
C LYS A 23 -8.17 -14.77 7.91
N VAL A 24 -8.33 -14.14 9.05
CA VAL A 24 -9.63 -13.89 9.71
C VAL A 24 -9.99 -12.43 9.51
N ARG A 25 -11.20 -12.17 9.03
CA ARG A 25 -11.66 -10.80 8.82
C ARG A 25 -12.05 -10.17 10.17
N ASP A 26 -11.45 -9.03 10.46
CA ASP A 26 -11.91 -8.17 11.56
C ASP A 26 -13.23 -7.50 11.14
N SER A 27 -14.27 -7.65 11.95
CA SER A 27 -15.61 -7.09 11.69
C SER A 27 -15.60 -5.57 11.58
N ARG A 28 -14.62 -4.91 12.19
CA ARG A 28 -14.42 -3.45 12.12
C ARG A 28 -14.05 -2.95 10.71
N PHE A 29 -13.55 -3.83 9.84
CA PHE A 29 -13.25 -3.56 8.43
C PHE A 29 -14.28 -4.17 7.47
N VAL A 30 -15.36 -4.71 8.00
CA VAL A 30 -16.50 -5.20 7.22
C VAL A 30 -17.64 -4.19 7.35
N THR A 31 -18.18 -3.73 6.21
CA THR A 31 -19.28 -2.75 6.24
C THR A 31 -20.52 -3.30 6.93
N ILE A 32 -21.30 -2.41 7.56
CA ILE A 32 -22.58 -2.75 8.21
C ILE A 32 -23.49 -3.55 7.29
N ARG A 33 -23.55 -3.19 6.01
CA ARG A 33 -24.35 -3.91 4.98
C ARG A 33 -23.90 -5.35 4.76
N ARG A 34 -22.70 -5.72 5.17
CA ARG A 34 -22.12 -7.07 5.06
C ARG A 34 -21.99 -7.76 6.42
N GLY A 35 -22.65 -7.22 7.45
CA GLY A 35 -22.67 -7.82 8.79
C GLY A 35 -21.52 -7.44 9.71
N GLY A 36 -20.71 -6.45 9.35
CA GLY A 36 -19.68 -5.87 10.19
C GLY A 36 -20.13 -4.59 10.90
N THR A 37 -19.16 -3.79 11.33
CA THR A 37 -19.39 -2.54 12.08
C THR A 37 -18.87 -1.29 11.38
N LEU A 38 -18.19 -1.44 10.23
CA LEU A 38 -17.65 -0.30 9.47
C LEU A 38 -18.76 0.54 8.87
N THR A 39 -18.81 1.82 9.20
CA THR A 39 -19.72 2.77 8.57
C THR A 39 -19.25 3.11 7.13
N ASP A 40 -20.18 3.55 6.28
CA ASP A 40 -19.83 4.02 4.93
C ASP A 40 -18.94 5.29 5.01
N SER A 41 -19.09 6.10 6.03
CA SER A 41 -18.25 7.28 6.29
C SER A 41 -16.81 6.88 6.58
N ASP A 42 -16.61 5.97 7.54
CA ASP A 42 -15.26 5.53 7.93
C ASP A 42 -14.57 4.77 6.80
N HIS A 43 -15.33 3.96 6.03
CA HIS A 43 -14.79 3.30 4.85
C HIS A 43 -14.25 4.30 3.81
N ARG A 44 -14.94 5.43 3.61
CA ARG A 44 -14.47 6.51 2.74
C ARG A 44 -13.22 7.20 3.29
N LEU A 45 -13.16 7.42 4.62
CA LEU A 45 -11.97 7.99 5.27
C LEU A 45 -10.76 7.07 5.15
N LEU A 46 -10.93 5.75 5.31
CA LEU A 46 -9.87 4.76 5.08
C LEU A 46 -9.35 4.83 3.63
N ALA A 47 -10.25 4.98 2.65
CA ALA A 47 -9.84 5.09 1.25
C ALA A 47 -9.09 6.40 0.96
N LEU A 48 -9.50 7.53 1.55
CA LEU A 48 -8.81 8.81 1.42
C LEU A 48 -7.42 8.77 2.03
N TRP A 49 -7.27 8.19 3.22
CA TRP A 49 -5.99 8.04 3.88
C TRP A 49 -5.05 7.11 3.07
N ALA A 50 -5.55 5.98 2.60
CA ALA A 50 -4.78 5.07 1.74
C ALA A 50 -4.33 5.76 0.44
N ALA A 51 -5.21 6.57 -0.17
CA ALA A 51 -4.87 7.35 -1.36
C ALA A 51 -3.79 8.40 -1.07
N ALA A 52 -3.83 9.05 0.10
CA ALA A 52 -2.81 10.00 0.52
C ALA A 52 -1.45 9.32 0.73
N CYS A 53 -1.41 8.16 1.41
CA CYS A 53 -0.19 7.37 1.59
C CYS A 53 0.43 6.96 0.24
N ALA A 54 -0.39 6.50 -0.69
CA ALA A 54 0.09 6.09 -2.01
C ALA A 54 0.59 7.27 -2.84
N GLU A 55 -0.09 8.42 -2.78
CA GLU A 55 0.30 9.63 -3.51
C GLU A 55 1.61 10.22 -3.01
N HIS A 56 1.88 10.14 -1.70
CA HIS A 56 3.10 10.67 -1.09
C HIS A 56 4.39 10.05 -1.66
N VAL A 57 4.31 8.85 -2.21
CA VAL A 57 5.45 8.14 -2.83
C VAL A 57 5.28 7.91 -4.33
N LEU A 58 4.26 8.51 -4.95
CA LEU A 58 3.93 8.25 -6.36
C LEU A 58 5.02 8.73 -7.32
N ASP A 59 5.71 9.81 -7.00
CA ASP A 59 6.83 10.37 -7.75
C ASP A 59 7.96 9.35 -7.97
N LEU A 60 8.15 8.41 -7.04
CA LEU A 60 9.12 7.32 -7.17
C LEU A 60 8.78 6.36 -8.32
N PHE A 61 7.50 6.20 -8.63
CA PHE A 61 7.07 5.46 -9.80
C PHE A 61 7.13 6.32 -11.06
N GLU A 62 6.60 7.53 -11.02
CA GLU A 62 6.49 8.40 -12.19
C GLU A 62 7.86 8.82 -12.74
N SER A 63 8.86 8.98 -11.87
CA SER A 63 10.24 9.22 -12.30
C SER A 63 10.83 8.02 -13.08
N ALA A 64 10.44 6.79 -12.72
CA ALA A 64 10.91 5.58 -13.41
C ALA A 64 10.08 5.24 -14.66
N GLN A 65 8.80 5.60 -14.66
CA GLN A 65 7.81 5.27 -15.71
C GLN A 65 6.92 6.47 -16.04
N PRO A 66 7.47 7.56 -16.60
CA PRO A 66 6.75 8.83 -16.76
C PRO A 66 5.58 8.78 -17.76
N GLN A 67 5.51 7.74 -18.59
CA GLN A 67 4.45 7.55 -19.56
C GLN A 67 3.37 6.57 -19.12
N ASP A 68 3.50 5.97 -17.93
CA ASP A 68 2.52 5.02 -17.41
C ASP A 68 1.60 5.66 -16.36
N PRO A 69 0.36 6.01 -16.72
CA PRO A 69 -0.55 6.71 -15.82
C PRO A 69 -1.27 5.79 -14.82
N ARG A 70 -1.12 4.47 -14.93
CA ARG A 70 -1.95 3.50 -14.19
C ARG A 70 -1.92 3.68 -12.68
N PRO A 71 -0.78 3.91 -11.99
CA PRO A 71 -0.79 4.14 -10.55
C PRO A 71 -1.50 5.44 -10.16
N ARG A 72 -1.29 6.54 -10.87
CA ARG A 72 -2.00 7.80 -10.66
C ARG A 72 -3.50 7.62 -10.84
N GLN A 73 -3.92 6.96 -11.91
CA GLN A 73 -5.33 6.68 -12.17
C GLN A 73 -5.98 5.83 -11.06
N ALA A 74 -5.26 4.89 -10.44
CA ALA A 74 -5.78 4.11 -9.32
C ALA A 74 -6.06 4.98 -8.10
N ILE A 75 -5.18 5.92 -7.77
CA ILE A 75 -5.37 6.89 -6.68
C ILE A 75 -6.56 7.81 -6.99
N GLU A 76 -6.64 8.32 -8.21
CA GLU A 76 -7.76 9.16 -8.65
C GLU A 76 -9.11 8.42 -8.59
N HIS A 77 -9.16 7.16 -9.00
CA HIS A 77 -10.36 6.33 -8.91
C HIS A 77 -10.76 6.03 -7.44
N ALA A 78 -9.80 5.86 -6.54
CA ALA A 78 -10.10 5.73 -5.11
C ALA A 78 -10.80 7.01 -4.58
N ARG A 79 -10.30 8.18 -4.93
CA ARG A 79 -10.91 9.48 -4.56
C ARG A 79 -12.25 9.71 -5.25
N ALA A 80 -12.37 9.36 -6.53
CA ALA A 80 -13.62 9.47 -7.29
C ALA A 80 -14.72 8.55 -6.70
N TRP A 81 -14.35 7.34 -6.25
CA TRP A 81 -15.28 6.48 -5.51
C TRP A 81 -15.78 7.12 -4.22
N VAL A 82 -14.90 7.75 -3.45
CA VAL A 82 -15.29 8.45 -2.22
C VAL A 82 -16.32 9.56 -2.52
N ARG A 83 -16.15 10.28 -3.63
CA ARG A 83 -17.11 11.31 -4.07
C ARG A 83 -18.39 10.74 -4.72
N GLY A 84 -18.45 9.42 -4.94
CA GLY A 84 -19.59 8.76 -5.59
C GLY A 84 -19.62 8.88 -7.12
N GLU A 85 -18.56 9.33 -7.74
CA GLU A 85 -18.42 9.56 -9.19
C GLU A 85 -18.17 8.27 -9.98
N VAL A 86 -17.55 7.26 -9.33
CA VAL A 86 -17.28 5.95 -9.92
C VAL A 86 -17.79 4.84 -9.02
N LYS A 87 -18.09 3.69 -9.62
CA LYS A 87 -18.50 2.49 -8.87
C LYS A 87 -17.28 1.81 -8.23
N MET A 88 -17.50 1.12 -7.12
CA MET A 88 -16.49 0.32 -6.39
C MET A 88 -15.64 -0.57 -7.32
N MET A 89 -16.26 -1.24 -8.29
CA MET A 89 -15.54 -2.12 -9.21
C MET A 89 -14.60 -1.37 -10.16
N GLN A 90 -14.90 -0.12 -10.51
CA GLN A 90 -14.00 0.70 -11.34
C GLN A 90 -12.73 1.06 -10.58
N ALA A 91 -12.85 1.47 -9.31
CA ALA A 91 -11.70 1.73 -8.45
C ALA A 91 -10.85 0.46 -8.22
N ARG A 92 -11.49 -0.69 -7.95
CA ARG A 92 -10.79 -1.98 -7.82
C ARG A 92 -10.04 -2.36 -9.09
N THR A 93 -10.65 -2.20 -10.27
CA THR A 93 -10.02 -2.52 -11.55
C THR A 93 -8.82 -1.62 -11.81
N ALA A 94 -8.94 -0.31 -11.57
CA ALA A 94 -7.82 0.62 -11.65
C ALA A 94 -6.67 0.22 -10.70
N GLY A 95 -6.98 -0.19 -9.46
CA GLY A 95 -6.00 -0.75 -8.53
C GLY A 95 -5.29 -1.98 -9.08
N GLY A 96 -6.00 -2.91 -9.72
CA GLY A 96 -5.43 -4.07 -10.40
C GLY A 96 -4.47 -3.68 -11.53
N HIS A 97 -4.81 -2.65 -12.32
CA HIS A 97 -3.94 -2.13 -13.38
C HIS A 97 -2.66 -1.50 -12.81
N ALA A 98 -2.76 -0.75 -11.71
CA ALA A 98 -1.59 -0.19 -11.02
C ALA A 98 -0.64 -1.27 -10.51
N MET A 99 -1.17 -2.34 -9.89
CA MET A 99 -0.35 -3.49 -9.49
C MET A 99 0.27 -4.20 -10.70
N GLY A 100 -0.44 -4.25 -11.83
CA GLY A 100 0.11 -4.74 -13.09
C GLY A 100 1.29 -3.93 -13.63
N ALA A 101 1.30 -2.60 -13.40
CA ALA A 101 2.41 -1.72 -13.76
C ALA A 101 3.71 -2.05 -13.03
N ALA A 102 3.61 -2.66 -11.85
CA ALA A 102 4.76 -3.04 -11.03
C ALA A 102 5.47 -4.34 -11.49
N ARG A 103 4.90 -5.09 -12.44
CA ARG A 103 5.32 -6.47 -12.75
C ARG A 103 6.81 -6.59 -13.05
N ASP A 104 7.32 -5.72 -13.91
CA ASP A 104 8.71 -5.77 -14.39
C ASP A 104 9.64 -4.80 -13.64
N LEU A 105 9.12 -4.12 -12.60
CA LEU A 105 9.85 -3.16 -11.80
C LEU A 105 10.42 -3.79 -10.52
N ARG A 106 11.40 -3.11 -9.93
CA ARG A 106 12.00 -3.45 -8.64
C ARG A 106 12.14 -2.21 -7.75
N GLY A 107 12.42 -2.42 -6.46
CA GLY A 107 12.70 -1.33 -5.52
C GLY A 107 11.55 -0.34 -5.34
N ALA A 108 11.90 0.94 -5.23
CA ALA A 108 10.97 2.02 -4.87
C ALA A 108 9.79 2.15 -5.84
N ALA A 109 10.06 2.17 -7.15
CA ALA A 109 9.01 2.30 -8.18
C ALA A 109 7.98 1.15 -8.11
N ARG A 110 8.45 -0.10 -7.93
CA ARG A 110 7.57 -1.25 -7.74
C ARG A 110 6.66 -1.08 -6.53
N HIS A 111 7.23 -0.68 -5.40
CA HIS A 111 6.46 -0.51 -4.16
C HIS A 111 5.46 0.65 -4.25
N ALA A 112 5.83 1.76 -4.89
CA ALA A 112 4.92 2.87 -5.14
C ALA A 112 3.71 2.46 -6.00
N ALA A 113 3.91 1.67 -7.07
CA ALA A 113 2.81 1.14 -7.87
C ALA A 113 1.91 0.17 -7.08
N TYR A 114 2.48 -0.65 -6.19
CA TYR A 114 1.68 -1.49 -5.30
C TYR A 114 0.89 -0.66 -4.29
N ALA A 115 1.47 0.40 -3.71
CA ALA A 115 0.76 1.30 -2.81
C ALA A 115 -0.49 1.89 -3.50
N ALA A 116 -0.33 2.40 -4.71
CA ALA A 116 -1.44 2.92 -5.53
C ALA A 116 -2.50 1.86 -5.82
N GLY A 117 -2.06 0.63 -6.14
CA GLY A 117 -2.95 -0.49 -6.40
C GLY A 117 -3.79 -0.88 -5.17
N GLN A 118 -3.16 -0.91 -3.99
CA GLN A 118 -3.83 -1.18 -2.72
C GLN A 118 -4.84 -0.07 -2.39
N ALA A 119 -4.49 1.20 -2.60
CA ALA A 119 -5.41 2.31 -2.39
C ALA A 119 -6.68 2.19 -3.26
N GLY A 120 -6.55 1.83 -4.54
CA GLY A 120 -7.69 1.55 -5.42
C GLY A 120 -8.55 0.36 -4.96
N ALA A 121 -7.96 -0.62 -4.30
CA ALA A 121 -8.65 -1.81 -3.81
C ALA A 121 -9.46 -1.57 -2.52
N VAL A 122 -9.18 -0.51 -1.75
CA VAL A 122 -9.90 -0.16 -0.50
C VAL A 122 -11.40 -0.05 -0.73
N ALA A 123 -11.82 0.54 -1.84
CA ALA A 123 -13.24 0.65 -2.21
C ALA A 123 -14.00 -0.69 -2.17
N HIS A 124 -13.31 -1.79 -2.48
CA HIS A 124 -13.87 -3.14 -2.48
C HIS A 124 -13.72 -3.86 -1.14
N VAL A 125 -12.57 -3.73 -0.50
CA VAL A 125 -12.26 -4.37 0.79
C VAL A 125 -11.42 -3.40 1.62
N ALA A 126 -12.00 -2.89 2.70
CA ALA A 126 -11.43 -1.82 3.51
C ALA A 126 -10.01 -2.12 4.04
N VAL A 127 -9.71 -3.37 4.44
CA VAL A 127 -8.39 -3.76 4.96
C VAL A 127 -7.21 -3.61 3.97
N HIS A 128 -7.47 -3.22 2.73
CA HIS A 128 -6.40 -2.85 1.79
C HIS A 128 -5.73 -1.51 2.16
N GLU A 129 -6.35 -0.71 3.03
CA GLU A 129 -5.80 0.57 3.47
C GLU A 129 -4.39 0.42 4.05
N LEU A 130 -4.20 -0.59 4.91
CA LEU A 130 -2.89 -0.84 5.52
C LEU A 130 -1.87 -1.34 4.49
N GLY A 131 -2.33 -2.03 3.46
CA GLY A 131 -1.49 -2.43 2.33
C GLY A 131 -0.93 -1.23 1.57
N ALA A 132 -1.74 -0.20 1.33
CA ALA A 132 -1.29 1.04 0.71
C ALA A 132 -0.19 1.71 1.55
N ALA A 133 -0.42 1.86 2.85
CA ALA A 133 0.53 2.42 3.79
C ALA A 133 1.84 1.62 3.88
N ALA A 134 1.75 0.29 4.03
CA ALA A 134 2.93 -0.58 4.14
C ALA A 134 3.80 -0.55 2.88
N TYR A 135 3.19 -0.59 1.70
CA TYR A 135 3.95 -0.46 0.44
C TYR A 135 4.53 0.93 0.25
N ALA A 136 3.88 2.00 0.70
CA ALA A 136 4.44 3.34 0.67
C ALA A 136 5.68 3.46 1.56
N ILE A 137 5.65 2.90 2.78
CA ILE A 137 6.84 2.83 3.65
C ILE A 137 7.97 2.03 2.98
N LYS A 138 7.66 0.90 2.34
CA LYS A 138 8.66 0.13 1.58
C LYS A 138 9.24 0.92 0.40
N ALA A 139 8.42 1.73 -0.27
CA ALA A 139 8.88 2.58 -1.36
C ALA A 139 9.88 3.64 -0.84
N ALA A 140 9.54 4.33 0.25
CA ALA A 140 10.41 5.32 0.90
C ALA A 140 11.74 4.69 1.37
N ARG A 141 11.68 3.50 2.02
CA ARG A 141 12.89 2.75 2.40
C ARG A 141 13.76 2.39 1.21
N ALA A 142 13.15 1.89 0.13
CA ALA A 142 13.88 1.45 -1.05
C ALA A 142 14.48 2.62 -1.87
N ALA A 143 13.95 3.83 -1.75
CA ALA A 143 14.46 5.03 -2.38
C ALA A 143 15.67 5.63 -1.64
N ALA A 144 15.80 5.35 -0.34
CA ALA A 144 16.87 5.90 0.48
C ALA A 144 18.20 5.11 0.33
N PRO A 145 19.36 5.78 0.56
CA PRO A 145 20.64 5.10 0.70
C PRO A 145 20.60 3.99 1.76
N GLU A 146 21.42 2.97 1.61
CA GLU A 146 21.37 1.76 2.45
C GLU A 146 21.40 2.05 3.95
N GLY A 147 22.28 2.96 4.40
CA GLY A 147 22.41 3.35 5.81
C GLY A 147 21.24 4.21 6.35
N GLU A 148 20.36 4.72 5.47
CA GLU A 148 19.25 5.62 5.85
C GLU A 148 17.87 4.98 5.66
N ARG A 149 17.80 3.75 5.19
CA ARG A 149 16.54 3.07 4.83
C ARG A 149 15.56 2.99 5.99
N ASP A 150 16.05 2.64 7.17
CA ASP A 150 15.19 2.51 8.34
C ASP A 150 14.66 3.87 8.80
N ASP A 151 15.48 4.91 8.74
CA ASP A 151 15.05 6.26 9.08
C ASP A 151 14.05 6.81 8.06
N ALA A 152 14.26 6.55 6.78
CA ALA A 152 13.28 6.91 5.74
C ALA A 152 11.94 6.22 5.96
N GLY A 153 11.95 4.93 6.29
CA GLY A 153 10.72 4.20 6.63
C GLY A 153 10.02 4.75 7.86
N ARG A 154 10.76 5.05 8.93
CA ARG A 154 10.21 5.67 10.14
C ARG A 154 9.63 7.06 9.89
N ARG A 155 10.28 7.88 9.06
CA ARG A 155 9.74 9.21 8.67
C ARG A 155 8.43 9.06 7.92
N GLU A 156 8.38 8.17 6.93
CA GLU A 156 7.16 7.90 6.16
C GLU A 156 6.03 7.39 7.05
N CYS A 157 6.31 6.42 7.93
CA CYS A 157 5.34 5.89 8.88
C CYS A 157 4.75 6.97 9.80
N ARG A 158 5.59 7.85 10.37
CA ARG A 158 5.11 8.97 11.21
C ARG A 158 4.25 9.94 10.41
N TRP A 159 4.70 10.33 9.20
CA TRP A 159 3.93 11.18 8.32
C TRP A 159 2.55 10.60 8.03
N GLN A 160 2.46 9.32 7.73
CA GLN A 160 1.18 8.63 7.49
C GLN A 160 0.25 8.67 8.72
N ARG A 161 0.79 8.49 9.91
CA ARG A 161 0.02 8.60 11.17
C ARG A 161 -0.48 10.02 11.42
N ASP A 162 0.31 11.03 11.05
CA ASP A 162 -0.09 12.42 11.18
C ASP A 162 -1.24 12.79 10.22
N GLN A 163 -1.36 12.07 9.08
CA GLN A 163 -2.46 12.25 8.13
C GLN A 163 -3.76 11.52 8.52
N LEU A 164 -3.76 10.72 9.59
CA LEU A 164 -4.95 9.97 9.99
C LEU A 164 -6.07 10.90 10.49
N PRO A 165 -7.27 10.86 9.85
CA PRO A 165 -8.45 11.50 10.40
C PRO A 165 -8.79 10.94 11.79
N GLU A 166 -9.22 11.79 12.70
CA GLU A 166 -9.51 11.40 14.12
C GLU A 166 -10.51 10.24 14.18
N ALA A 167 -11.54 10.25 13.36
CA ALA A 167 -12.61 9.24 13.37
C ALA A 167 -12.12 7.80 13.10
N ILE A 168 -11.01 7.62 12.39
CA ILE A 168 -10.46 6.30 12.07
C ILE A 168 -9.08 6.06 12.70
N ARG A 169 -8.53 7.02 13.43
CA ARG A 169 -7.17 6.96 13.98
C ARG A 169 -6.94 5.73 14.83
N GLU A 170 -7.78 5.52 15.84
CA GLU A 170 -7.68 4.37 16.74
C GLU A 170 -7.80 3.04 16.00
N LEU A 171 -8.76 2.96 15.06
CA LEU A 171 -8.98 1.76 14.25
C LEU A 171 -7.73 1.38 13.45
N VAL A 172 -7.12 2.36 12.77
CA VAL A 172 -5.94 2.11 11.92
C VAL A 172 -4.70 1.82 12.77
N LEU A 173 -4.48 2.54 13.89
CA LEU A 173 -3.34 2.28 14.77
C LEU A 173 -3.42 0.90 15.43
N ASP A 174 -4.63 0.44 15.77
CA ASP A 174 -4.84 -0.92 16.28
C ASP A 174 -4.57 -1.98 15.21
N ASP A 175 -5.01 -1.72 13.99
CA ASP A 175 -4.74 -2.60 12.85
C ASP A 175 -3.24 -2.65 12.50
N GLN A 176 -2.53 -1.53 12.57
CA GLN A 176 -1.07 -1.52 12.43
C GLN A 176 -0.40 -2.44 13.46
N ARG A 177 -0.83 -2.39 14.75
CA ARG A 177 -0.29 -3.26 15.79
C ARG A 177 -0.59 -4.74 15.52
N SER A 178 -1.81 -5.05 15.12
CA SER A 178 -2.28 -6.44 14.95
C SER A 178 -1.74 -7.11 13.69
N ARG A 179 -1.44 -6.34 12.64
CA ARG A 179 -0.97 -6.85 11.34
C ARG A 179 0.48 -6.47 11.00
N ASN A 180 1.23 -5.92 11.95
CA ASN A 180 2.60 -5.47 11.69
C ASN A 180 3.48 -6.59 11.10
N ASP A 181 3.39 -7.79 11.66
CA ASP A 181 4.18 -8.94 11.22
C ASP A 181 3.92 -9.30 9.75
N ILE A 182 2.65 -9.36 9.33
CA ILE A 182 2.31 -9.67 7.94
C ILE A 182 2.56 -8.49 6.99
N CYS A 183 2.75 -7.30 7.53
CA CYS A 183 3.15 -6.07 6.83
C CYS A 183 4.67 -5.80 6.95
N TRP A 184 5.48 -6.85 7.10
CA TRP A 184 6.96 -6.78 7.14
C TRP A 184 7.51 -5.92 8.28
N SER A 185 6.80 -5.78 9.38
CA SER A 185 7.18 -4.97 10.55
C SER A 185 7.57 -3.53 10.18
N VAL A 186 6.84 -2.92 9.23
CA VAL A 186 7.17 -1.56 8.77
C VAL A 186 6.56 -0.47 9.64
N PHE A 187 5.66 -0.81 10.55
CA PHE A 187 4.95 0.16 11.40
C PHE A 187 5.62 0.40 12.76
N ASP A 188 6.87 -0.01 12.93
CA ASP A 188 7.68 0.27 14.11
C ASP A 188 8.28 1.70 14.04
N CYS A 189 7.45 2.72 14.28
CA CYS A 189 7.83 4.14 14.17
C CYS A 189 7.39 5.02 15.34
#